data_aa2b1bbfaf41d7459f95974f76945fb5
#
_entry.id   aa2b1bbfaf41d7459f95974f76945fb5
#
_cell.length_a   1.000
_cell.length_b   1.000
_cell.length_c   1.000
_cell.angle_alpha   90.00
_cell.angle_beta   90.00
_cell.angle_gamma   90.00
#
_symmetry.space_group_name_H-M   'P 1'
#
loop_
_entity.id
_entity.type
_entity.pdbx_description
1 polymer ?
#
loop_
_entity_poly.entity_id
_entity_poly.type
_entity_poly.pdbx_seq_one_letter_code
_entity_poly.pdbx_strand_id
1 'polypeptide(L)'
;MKNVKKAMAFISALALMGTVTACGSTDSGTSSTSAETSATTETTPAKELDEEDKAAVAEMDTGDDEKLENGTVKWLSFWDLNPANGKPKSVELELFETKYGGKIEYIPTTYETRYSDLSTQVLGGTSPDLFPAADLDTFPGKAIAGMFEPFDDYLDFDSDLWSVGAKKLSDEHTLGGKHYVAVVSTDAGCVCIYNKKTISENGLPDPAELLAEGNWNWDTFKDMCVEFTDPENKKYGFDGWWFEINLLLTTEKPVIDMKDGVITSNLMSAEMERAENFMLDMNKMQLPLPKAEYNWVEQPQRIAEGTTLFYPCGVWALYEADLSKFGEQGEIMFVPMPKDPKADEYYLPSGVDAYALCKSAPNPEGAAAFMKCKLMAVGDEKTQEIAEKQYREDYGWTDEMIDMWHTTKELTNENPVIDFYAGTSSDIYDLVHNPIKDASYNGKEWSTTRDEISSAVQNEIDALNKEIEENF
;
A
#
# COMPACT_ATOMS: atom_id res chain seq x y z
N MET A 1 -13.34 -34.33 -20.35
CA MET A 1 -13.44 -33.09 -20.47
C MET A 1 -12.29 -32.47 -19.72
N LYS A 2 -11.44 -31.74 -20.39
CA LYS A 2 -10.08 -31.46 -19.95
C LYS A 2 -9.97 -30.07 -19.30
N ASN A 3 -9.38 -30.06 -18.12
CA ASN A 3 -9.03 -28.90 -17.32
C ASN A 3 -8.19 -27.86 -18.09
N VAL A 4 -8.61 -26.62 -18.04
CA VAL A 4 -7.73 -25.49 -18.28
C VAL A 4 -7.74 -24.64 -17.00
N LYS A 5 -6.76 -24.90 -16.13
CA LYS A 5 -6.35 -23.98 -15.07
C LYS A 5 -5.52 -22.89 -15.74
N LYS A 6 -6.09 -21.72 -15.93
CA LYS A 6 -5.31 -20.52 -16.20
C LYS A 6 -5.11 -19.82 -14.86
N ALA A 7 -3.90 -19.88 -14.37
CA ALA A 7 -3.42 -19.03 -13.30
C ALA A 7 -3.43 -17.58 -13.81
N MET A 8 -4.23 -16.71 -13.20
CA MET A 8 -4.08 -15.27 -13.34
C MET A 8 -3.04 -14.84 -12.32
N ALA A 9 -1.88 -14.46 -12.83
CA ALA A 9 -0.88 -13.77 -12.03
C ALA A 9 -1.33 -12.31 -11.86
N PHE A 10 -1.61 -11.91 -10.63
CA PHE A 10 -1.76 -10.51 -10.28
C PHE A 10 -0.36 -9.91 -10.16
N ILE A 11 -0.04 -9.00 -11.06
CA ILE A 11 1.18 -8.21 -11.01
C ILE A 11 0.83 -6.93 -10.25
N SER A 12 1.10 -6.91 -8.96
CA SER A 12 1.28 -5.66 -8.24
C SER A 12 2.76 -5.30 -8.40
N ALA A 13 3.07 -4.58 -9.46
CA ALA A 13 4.44 -4.20 -9.74
C ALA A 13 4.75 -2.85 -9.12
N LEU A 14 5.38 -2.85 -7.98
CA LEU A 14 6.35 -1.80 -7.64
C LEU A 14 7.64 -2.12 -8.42
N ALA A 15 7.69 -1.74 -9.66
CA ALA A 15 8.90 -1.86 -10.45
C ALA A 15 9.42 -0.48 -10.79
N LEU A 16 10.37 -0.04 -10.00
CA LEU A 16 11.37 0.94 -10.42
C LEU A 16 12.33 0.24 -11.39
N MET A 17 12.02 0.27 -12.69
CA MET A 17 12.99 -0.09 -13.72
C MET A 17 12.97 0.94 -14.84
N GLY A 18 14.12 1.55 -15.03
CA GLY A 18 14.41 2.41 -16.16
C GLY A 18 14.27 1.66 -17.48
N THR A 19 13.53 2.25 -18.41
CA THR A 19 13.36 1.75 -19.77
C THR A 19 14.48 2.22 -20.66
N VAL A 20 15.12 1.28 -21.33
CA VAL A 20 15.87 1.57 -22.56
C VAL A 20 15.05 1.08 -23.75
N THR A 21 14.64 2.04 -24.59
CA THR A 21 13.95 1.80 -25.86
C THR A 21 14.93 1.30 -26.94
N ALA A 22 14.58 0.21 -27.62
CA ALA A 22 15.11 -0.05 -28.96
C ALA A 22 14.06 -0.78 -29.81
N CYS A 23 13.72 -0.15 -30.93
CA CYS A 23 12.89 -0.69 -32.00
C CYS A 23 13.60 -1.78 -32.82
N GLY A 24 12.82 -2.74 -33.34
CA GLY A 24 13.22 -3.48 -34.56
C GLY A 24 12.65 -4.89 -34.70
N SER A 25 11.60 -5.01 -35.47
CA SER A 25 11.11 -6.07 -36.38
C SER A 25 11.62 -7.51 -36.30
N THR A 26 10.63 -8.41 -36.23
CA THR A 26 10.46 -9.77 -36.84
C THR A 26 11.66 -10.55 -37.35
N ASP A 27 11.93 -11.76 -36.88
CA ASP A 27 11.68 -13.01 -37.59
C ASP A 27 12.03 -14.27 -36.77
N SER A 28 11.49 -15.39 -37.20
CA SER A 28 11.43 -16.71 -36.62
C SER A 28 12.75 -17.48 -36.49
N GLY A 29 12.91 -18.29 -35.44
CA GLY A 29 13.50 -19.59 -35.58
C GLY A 29 14.79 -19.91 -34.84
N THR A 30 14.71 -20.94 -34.00
CA THR A 30 15.73 -21.94 -33.64
C THR A 30 16.66 -21.67 -32.45
N SER A 31 16.58 -22.62 -31.51
CA SER A 31 17.39 -22.86 -30.33
C SER A 31 18.90 -22.75 -30.54
N SER A 32 19.61 -22.09 -29.60
CA SER A 32 20.92 -22.57 -29.11
C SER A 32 21.36 -21.75 -27.88
N THR A 33 21.68 -22.49 -26.83
CA THR A 33 22.71 -22.31 -25.79
C THR A 33 23.15 -20.87 -25.44
N SER A 34 22.72 -20.42 -24.27
CA SER A 34 23.10 -19.17 -23.64
C SER A 34 24.55 -19.16 -23.18
N ALA A 35 25.29 -18.17 -23.63
CA ALA A 35 26.47 -17.69 -22.92
C ALA A 35 25.99 -16.48 -22.05
N GLU A 36 26.22 -16.59 -20.75
CA GLU A 36 26.09 -15.47 -19.82
C GLU A 36 27.06 -14.36 -20.24
N THR A 37 26.50 -13.28 -20.76
CA THR A 37 27.26 -12.03 -20.88
C THR A 37 26.83 -11.17 -19.71
N SER A 38 27.66 -11.10 -18.67
CA SER A 38 27.59 -10.11 -17.59
C SER A 38 27.70 -8.71 -18.22
N ALA A 39 26.57 -8.09 -18.51
CA ALA A 39 26.54 -6.66 -18.76
C ALA A 39 26.78 -5.97 -17.41
N THR A 40 27.97 -5.46 -17.19
CA THR A 40 28.24 -4.45 -16.16
C THR A 40 27.44 -3.20 -16.54
N THR A 41 26.23 -3.08 -15.99
CA THR A 41 25.51 -1.82 -15.97
C THR A 41 26.33 -0.90 -15.06
N GLU A 42 26.90 0.17 -15.59
CA GLU A 42 27.45 1.25 -14.76
C GLU A 42 26.28 1.79 -13.92
N THR A 43 26.24 1.41 -12.65
CA THR A 43 25.27 1.95 -11.69
C THR A 43 25.70 3.38 -11.40
N THR A 44 24.83 4.33 -11.70
CA THR A 44 25.00 5.72 -11.26
C THR A 44 25.06 5.70 -9.73
N PRO A 45 26.08 6.34 -9.11
CA PRO A 45 26.16 6.39 -7.64
C PRO A 45 24.88 7.02 -7.06
N ALA A 46 24.53 6.63 -5.84
CA ALA A 46 23.49 7.30 -5.07
C ALA A 46 23.78 8.81 -4.97
N LYS A 47 22.74 9.63 -5.02
CA LYS A 47 22.83 11.05 -4.72
C LYS A 47 22.84 11.21 -3.20
N GLU A 48 23.93 11.76 -2.66
CA GLU A 48 23.96 12.10 -1.24
C GLU A 48 22.98 13.25 -0.94
N LEU A 49 22.47 13.32 0.29
CA LEU A 49 21.80 14.52 0.78
C LEU A 49 22.74 15.73 0.63
N ASP A 50 22.18 16.90 0.42
CA ASP A 50 23.02 18.11 0.40
C ASP A 50 23.57 18.43 1.78
N GLU A 51 24.58 19.32 1.87
CA GLU A 51 25.29 19.59 3.13
C GLU A 51 24.39 20.24 4.18
N GLU A 52 23.36 20.99 3.77
CA GLU A 52 22.37 21.59 4.67
C GLU A 52 21.47 20.52 5.28
N ASP A 53 20.97 19.62 4.44
CA ASP A 53 20.11 18.51 4.85
C ASP A 53 20.89 17.52 5.74
N LYS A 54 22.16 17.20 5.42
CA LYS A 54 23.03 16.39 6.28
C LYS A 54 23.26 17.03 7.65
N ALA A 55 23.47 18.36 7.70
CA ALA A 55 23.66 19.06 8.94
C ALA A 55 22.39 19.01 9.80
N ALA A 56 21.23 19.18 9.20
CA ALA A 56 19.94 19.07 9.90
C ALA A 56 19.72 17.65 10.47
N VAL A 57 19.98 16.61 9.70
CA VAL A 57 19.91 15.22 10.18
C VAL A 57 20.89 14.96 11.32
N ALA A 58 22.11 15.50 11.25
CA ALA A 58 23.11 15.33 12.31
C ALA A 58 22.72 16.00 13.65
N GLU A 59 21.87 17.04 13.62
CA GLU A 59 21.35 17.74 14.81
C GLU A 59 20.17 17.00 15.47
N MET A 60 19.54 16.05 14.82
CA MET A 60 18.43 15.28 15.39
C MET A 60 18.88 14.53 16.64
N ASP A 61 18.11 14.67 17.72
CA ASP A 61 18.38 14.00 19.00
C ASP A 61 17.76 12.61 19.01
N THR A 62 18.60 11.59 18.97
CA THR A 62 18.13 10.19 19.05
C THR A 62 17.93 9.71 20.49
N GLY A 63 18.27 10.53 21.50
CA GLY A 63 18.21 10.15 22.91
C GLY A 63 19.28 9.14 23.33
N ASP A 64 19.91 8.45 22.37
CA ASP A 64 21.01 7.51 22.57
C ASP A 64 22.09 7.78 21.54
N ASP A 65 23.28 8.17 22.01
CA ASP A 65 24.44 8.43 21.14
C ASP A 65 25.40 7.23 21.04
N GLU A 66 25.01 6.05 21.58
CA GLU A 66 25.87 4.87 21.57
C GLU A 66 25.78 4.17 20.21
N LYS A 67 26.93 4.05 19.54
CA LYS A 67 27.03 3.24 18.32
C LYS A 67 26.76 1.79 18.63
N LEU A 68 25.99 1.15 17.78
CA LEU A 68 25.70 -0.27 17.88
C LEU A 68 27.00 -1.10 17.78
N GLU A 69 27.13 -2.14 18.58
CA GLU A 69 28.19 -3.12 18.46
C GLU A 69 28.15 -3.83 17.10
N ASN A 70 26.93 -4.18 16.65
CA ASN A 70 26.64 -4.65 15.31
C ASN A 70 25.71 -3.66 14.59
N GLY A 71 26.25 -2.84 13.72
CA GLY A 71 25.46 -1.87 12.93
C GLY A 71 24.83 -2.44 11.64
N THR A 72 25.05 -3.72 11.31
CA THR A 72 24.51 -4.30 10.07
C THR A 72 23.12 -4.89 10.31
N VAL A 73 22.12 -4.39 9.59
CA VAL A 73 20.74 -4.90 9.57
C VAL A 73 20.49 -5.58 8.24
N LYS A 74 20.09 -6.84 8.27
CA LYS A 74 19.79 -7.66 7.09
C LYS A 74 18.33 -7.48 6.69
N TRP A 75 18.11 -7.00 5.48
CA TRP A 75 16.81 -6.71 4.89
C TRP A 75 16.48 -7.69 3.78
N LEU A 76 15.56 -8.64 4.02
CA LEU A 76 15.04 -9.55 2.99
C LEU A 76 13.80 -8.94 2.35
N SER A 77 13.90 -8.54 1.09
CA SER A 77 12.79 -7.90 0.38
C SER A 77 12.94 -8.01 -1.13
N PHE A 78 11.89 -7.66 -1.85
CA PHE A 78 11.90 -7.48 -3.31
C PHE A 78 12.22 -6.03 -3.74
N TRP A 79 12.52 -5.14 -2.78
CA TRP A 79 13.10 -3.82 -3.04
C TRP A 79 14.25 -3.55 -2.08
N ASP A 80 15.20 -2.73 -2.54
CA ASP A 80 16.35 -2.29 -1.75
C ASP A 80 16.03 -0.98 -1.01
N LEU A 81 16.31 -0.91 0.28
CA LEU A 81 16.23 0.32 1.08
C LEU A 81 17.42 1.25 0.81
N ASN A 82 18.53 0.71 0.31
CA ASN A 82 19.68 1.54 -0.06
C ASN A 82 19.38 2.31 -1.34
N PRO A 83 19.86 3.57 -1.44
CA PRO A 83 19.65 4.37 -2.64
C PRO A 83 20.39 3.76 -3.84
N ALA A 84 19.76 3.76 -5.00
CA ALA A 84 20.32 3.26 -6.25
C ALA A 84 20.07 4.23 -7.40
N ASN A 85 20.89 4.16 -8.44
CA ASN A 85 20.66 4.82 -9.72
C ASN A 85 20.40 6.34 -9.63
N GLY A 86 21.20 7.04 -8.84
CA GLY A 86 21.11 8.50 -8.69
C GLY A 86 19.96 9.00 -7.82
N LYS A 87 19.23 8.10 -7.16
CA LYS A 87 18.25 8.49 -6.14
C LYS A 87 18.94 9.01 -4.88
N PRO A 88 18.33 9.98 -4.18
CA PRO A 88 18.89 10.48 -2.94
C PRO A 88 18.83 9.40 -1.85
N LYS A 89 19.77 9.47 -0.94
CA LYS A 89 19.75 8.72 0.31
C LYS A 89 18.60 9.25 1.17
N SER A 90 17.84 8.38 1.79
CA SER A 90 16.77 8.80 2.67
C SER A 90 17.29 9.30 4.03
N VAL A 91 16.50 10.12 4.70
CA VAL A 91 16.88 10.75 5.98
C VAL A 91 17.10 9.69 7.06
N GLU A 92 16.24 8.68 7.14
CA GLU A 92 16.37 7.59 8.12
C GLU A 92 17.64 6.76 7.92
N LEU A 93 18.10 6.57 6.69
CA LEU A 93 19.37 5.88 6.41
C LEU A 93 20.58 6.76 6.80
N GLU A 94 20.53 8.06 6.49
CA GLU A 94 21.58 9.00 6.92
C GLU A 94 21.66 9.07 8.45
N LEU A 95 20.52 9.12 9.12
CA LEU A 95 20.42 9.14 10.57
C LEU A 95 20.98 7.84 11.18
N PHE A 96 20.59 6.68 10.62
CA PHE A 96 21.05 5.37 11.09
C PHE A 96 22.57 5.21 10.96
N GLU A 97 23.13 5.63 9.83
CA GLU A 97 24.57 5.60 9.60
C GLU A 97 25.32 6.57 10.54
N THR A 98 24.84 7.83 10.64
CA THR A 98 25.53 8.90 11.37
C THR A 98 25.48 8.67 12.89
N LYS A 99 24.31 8.32 13.44
CA LYS A 99 24.12 8.16 14.88
C LYS A 99 24.57 6.79 15.38
N TYR A 100 24.16 5.72 14.69
CA TYR A 100 24.38 4.36 15.15
C TYR A 100 25.53 3.64 14.45
N GLY A 101 26.13 4.21 13.39
CA GLY A 101 27.11 3.52 12.53
C GLY A 101 26.46 2.38 11.77
N GLY A 102 25.14 2.48 11.54
CA GLY A 102 24.32 1.45 10.95
C GLY A 102 24.44 1.37 9.43
N LYS A 103 24.03 0.25 8.87
CA LYS A 103 23.91 0.02 7.44
C LYS A 103 22.89 -1.08 7.16
N ILE A 104 22.25 -1.02 6.01
CA ILE A 104 21.35 -2.05 5.52
C ILE A 104 22.10 -3.00 4.59
N GLU A 105 22.07 -4.30 4.90
CA GLU A 105 22.50 -5.38 4.02
C GLU A 105 21.28 -5.94 3.31
N TYR A 106 21.13 -5.60 2.03
CA TYR A 106 20.00 -6.05 1.22
C TYR A 106 20.16 -7.51 0.79
N ILE A 107 19.14 -8.32 1.08
CA ILE A 107 19.01 -9.70 0.62
C ILE A 107 17.85 -9.74 -0.39
N PRO A 108 18.16 -9.83 -1.70
CA PRO A 108 17.12 -9.77 -2.72
C PRO A 108 16.26 -11.04 -2.76
N THR A 109 14.96 -10.85 -2.97
CA THR A 109 13.98 -11.89 -3.29
C THR A 109 13.03 -11.37 -4.37
N THR A 110 11.97 -12.12 -4.70
CA THR A 110 10.87 -11.64 -5.54
C THR A 110 9.57 -11.55 -4.74
N TYR A 111 8.60 -10.80 -5.25
CA TYR A 111 7.29 -10.73 -4.62
C TYR A 111 6.67 -12.12 -4.43
N GLU A 112 6.80 -13.01 -5.43
CA GLU A 112 6.23 -14.34 -5.43
C GLU A 112 6.96 -15.32 -4.50
N THR A 113 8.28 -15.17 -4.33
CA THR A 113 9.09 -16.14 -3.56
C THR A 113 9.44 -15.70 -2.15
N ARG A 114 9.15 -14.43 -1.78
CA ARG A 114 9.60 -13.82 -0.52
C ARG A 114 9.34 -14.64 0.73
N TYR A 115 8.17 -15.27 0.83
CA TYR A 115 7.83 -16.10 2.01
C TYR A 115 8.51 -17.45 2.01
N SER A 116 8.72 -18.06 0.85
CA SER A 116 9.47 -19.31 0.75
C SER A 116 10.96 -19.10 1.05
N ASP A 117 11.51 -17.95 0.62
CA ASP A 117 12.89 -17.57 0.89
C ASP A 117 13.08 -17.24 2.38
N LEU A 118 12.15 -16.50 2.98
CA LEU A 118 12.12 -16.23 4.43
C LEU A 118 12.09 -17.55 5.23
N SER A 119 11.13 -18.42 4.92
CA SER A 119 10.98 -19.71 5.59
C SER A 119 12.26 -20.57 5.48
N THR A 120 12.88 -20.59 4.31
CA THR A 120 14.14 -21.31 4.09
C THR A 120 15.25 -20.75 4.96
N GLN A 121 15.40 -19.43 5.07
CA GLN A 121 16.44 -18.80 5.86
C GLN A 121 16.19 -18.98 7.37
N VAL A 122 14.95 -18.82 7.84
CA VAL A 122 14.59 -19.04 9.25
C VAL A 122 14.88 -20.49 9.67
N LEU A 123 14.41 -21.48 8.90
CA LEU A 123 14.64 -22.89 9.18
C LEU A 123 16.11 -23.29 9.03
N GLY A 124 16.84 -22.64 8.15
CA GLY A 124 18.26 -22.84 7.92
C GLY A 124 19.18 -22.19 8.96
N GLY A 125 18.65 -21.39 9.89
CA GLY A 125 19.43 -20.66 10.90
C GLY A 125 20.25 -19.49 10.31
N THR A 126 19.80 -18.93 9.20
CA THR A 126 20.40 -17.77 8.52
C THR A 126 19.39 -16.63 8.37
N SER A 127 18.55 -16.46 9.38
CA SER A 127 17.48 -15.46 9.37
C SER A 127 17.97 -14.09 8.96
N PRO A 128 17.19 -13.32 8.17
CA PRO A 128 17.37 -11.88 8.07
C PRO A 128 16.92 -11.20 9.39
N ASP A 129 17.15 -9.91 9.51
CA ASP A 129 16.66 -9.14 10.67
C ASP A 129 15.24 -8.62 10.43
N LEU A 130 15.02 -8.00 9.30
CA LEU A 130 13.74 -7.36 8.94
C LEU A 130 13.13 -7.94 7.67
N PHE A 131 11.82 -7.93 7.65
CA PHE A 131 10.98 -8.30 6.51
C PHE A 131 9.86 -7.25 6.30
N PRO A 132 9.43 -6.96 5.06
CA PRO A 132 8.36 -6.00 4.80
C PRO A 132 6.99 -6.50 5.28
N ALA A 133 6.21 -5.59 5.86
CA ALA A 133 4.83 -5.84 6.25
C ALA A 133 3.83 -4.83 5.62
N ALA A 134 4.31 -4.02 4.68
CA ALA A 134 3.50 -2.98 4.03
C ALA A 134 2.38 -3.53 3.12
N ASP A 135 2.54 -4.74 2.59
CA ASP A 135 1.52 -5.37 1.72
C ASP A 135 0.33 -5.97 2.50
N LEU A 136 0.33 -5.89 3.85
CA LEU A 136 -0.71 -6.42 4.75
C LEU A 136 -0.96 -7.94 4.65
N ASP A 137 -0.08 -8.68 3.97
CA ASP A 137 -0.16 -10.14 3.81
C ASP A 137 0.82 -10.92 4.72
N THR A 138 1.55 -10.18 5.56
CA THR A 138 2.56 -10.69 6.50
C THR A 138 1.94 -11.14 7.82
N PHE A 139 0.90 -10.47 8.29
CA PHE A 139 0.29 -10.67 9.58
C PHE A 139 -1.23 -10.87 9.47
N PRO A 140 -1.87 -11.72 10.28
CA PRO A 140 -1.30 -12.52 11.38
C PRO A 140 -0.74 -13.90 10.96
N GLY A 141 -1.11 -14.43 9.79
CA GLY A 141 -0.86 -15.81 9.41
C GLY A 141 0.63 -16.22 9.43
N LYS A 142 1.54 -15.35 9.00
CA LYS A 142 2.98 -15.67 9.00
C LYS A 142 3.60 -15.58 10.41
N ALA A 143 3.05 -14.73 11.28
CA ALA A 143 3.43 -14.71 12.70
C ALA A 143 2.95 -15.98 13.42
N ILE A 144 1.70 -16.41 13.18
CA ILE A 144 1.16 -17.68 13.67
C ILE A 144 2.04 -18.86 13.20
N ALA A 145 2.47 -18.85 11.94
CA ALA A 145 3.37 -19.86 11.39
C ALA A 145 4.82 -19.78 11.94
N GLY A 146 5.11 -18.89 12.89
CA GLY A 146 6.40 -18.79 13.58
C GLY A 146 7.54 -18.20 12.72
N MET A 147 7.21 -17.36 11.73
CA MET A 147 8.22 -16.71 10.90
C MET A 147 8.77 -15.42 11.52
N PHE A 148 8.06 -14.86 12.49
CA PHE A 148 8.39 -13.59 13.13
C PHE A 148 8.45 -13.73 14.65
N GLU A 149 9.04 -12.73 15.29
CA GLU A 149 9.06 -12.57 16.74
C GLU A 149 8.71 -11.13 17.11
N PRO A 150 8.21 -10.89 18.35
CA PRO A 150 7.74 -9.57 18.73
C PRO A 150 8.90 -8.56 18.89
N PHE A 151 8.58 -7.28 18.67
CA PHE A 151 9.50 -6.16 18.86
C PHE A 151 9.57 -5.66 20.30
N ASP A 152 8.66 -6.07 21.19
CA ASP A 152 8.43 -5.45 22.51
C ASP A 152 9.67 -5.42 23.44
N ASP A 153 10.61 -6.33 23.25
CA ASP A 153 11.85 -6.34 24.03
C ASP A 153 12.87 -5.30 23.52
N TYR A 154 12.63 -4.68 22.36
CA TYR A 154 13.57 -3.81 21.65
C TYR A 154 12.99 -2.44 21.30
N LEU A 155 11.66 -2.31 21.16
CA LEU A 155 10.95 -1.07 20.84
C LEU A 155 9.94 -0.71 21.93
N ASP A 156 9.94 0.56 22.31
CA ASP A 156 8.92 1.14 23.18
C ASP A 156 7.76 1.66 22.34
N PHE A 157 6.68 0.89 22.27
CA PHE A 157 5.46 1.26 21.54
C PHE A 157 4.64 2.34 22.25
N ASP A 158 4.94 2.68 23.50
CA ASP A 158 4.30 3.77 24.25
C ASP A 158 5.07 5.10 24.16
N SER A 159 6.18 5.15 23.42
CA SER A 159 6.95 6.37 23.23
C SER A 159 6.22 7.42 22.38
N ASP A 160 6.51 8.70 22.61
CA ASP A 160 5.93 9.83 21.86
C ASP A 160 6.40 9.90 20.39
N LEU A 161 7.24 8.97 19.93
CA LEU A 161 7.68 8.90 18.53
C LEU A 161 6.58 8.38 17.58
N TRP A 162 5.63 7.65 18.11
CA TRP A 162 4.54 7.09 17.30
C TRP A 162 3.46 8.13 17.01
N SER A 163 3.10 8.30 15.75
CA SER A 163 1.87 9.02 15.40
C SER A 163 0.64 8.22 15.87
N VAL A 164 -0.49 8.91 16.04
CA VAL A 164 -1.74 8.28 16.51
C VAL A 164 -2.14 7.09 15.65
N GLY A 165 -2.11 7.27 14.33
CA GLY A 165 -2.48 6.21 13.39
C GLY A 165 -1.47 5.07 13.36
N ALA A 166 -0.18 5.37 13.36
CA ALA A 166 0.88 4.35 13.37
C ALA A 166 0.83 3.52 14.67
N LYS A 167 0.63 4.16 15.82
CA LYS A 167 0.42 3.46 17.10
C LYS A 167 -0.80 2.56 17.04
N LYS A 168 -1.97 3.10 16.63
CA LYS A 168 -3.20 2.33 16.51
C LYS A 168 -3.01 1.08 15.66
N LEU A 169 -2.42 1.23 14.48
CA LEU A 169 -2.20 0.09 13.59
C LEU A 169 -1.13 -0.87 14.10
N SER A 170 -0.10 -0.40 14.82
CA SER A 170 0.84 -1.30 15.49
C SER A 170 0.14 -2.13 16.58
N ASP A 171 -0.76 -1.51 17.37
CA ASP A 171 -1.55 -2.21 18.40
C ASP A 171 -2.50 -3.26 17.79
N GLU A 172 -3.01 -3.05 16.58
CA GLU A 172 -3.81 -4.04 15.85
C GLU A 172 -2.97 -5.24 15.36
N HIS A 173 -1.64 -5.09 15.25
CA HIS A 173 -0.72 -6.15 14.85
C HIS A 173 -0.13 -6.92 16.05
N THR A 174 -1.00 -7.29 17.01
CA THR A 174 -0.61 -7.99 18.24
C THR A 174 -1.13 -9.41 18.31
N LEU A 175 -0.31 -10.32 18.84
CA LEU A 175 -0.70 -11.67 19.26
C LEU A 175 -0.22 -11.90 20.70
N GLY A 176 -1.10 -12.41 21.56
CA GLY A 176 -0.78 -12.58 22.98
C GLY A 176 -0.35 -11.28 23.69
N GLY A 177 -0.82 -10.12 23.21
CA GLY A 177 -0.45 -8.80 23.73
C GLY A 177 0.97 -8.35 23.36
N LYS A 178 1.59 -8.94 22.33
CA LYS A 178 2.90 -8.60 21.81
C LYS A 178 2.84 -8.12 20.36
N HIS A 179 3.62 -7.10 20.01
CA HIS A 179 3.64 -6.46 18.69
C HIS A 179 4.57 -7.20 17.73
N TYR A 180 4.01 -7.77 16.65
CA TYR A 180 4.76 -8.51 15.62
C TYR A 180 5.11 -7.65 14.40
N VAL A 181 4.45 -6.50 14.25
CA VAL A 181 4.70 -5.54 13.18
C VAL A 181 4.86 -4.15 13.79
N ALA A 182 5.92 -3.46 13.39
CA ALA A 182 6.12 -2.05 13.68
C ALA A 182 5.62 -1.23 12.49
N VAL A 183 4.48 -0.55 12.64
CA VAL A 183 3.95 0.39 11.64
C VAL A 183 4.57 1.74 11.92
N VAL A 184 5.56 2.16 11.16
CA VAL A 184 6.30 3.41 11.41
C VAL A 184 5.59 4.65 10.87
N SER A 185 4.75 4.49 9.85
CA SER A 185 3.89 5.56 9.33
C SER A 185 2.65 5.03 8.64
N THR A 186 1.65 5.90 8.53
CA THR A 186 0.44 5.69 7.73
C THR A 186 0.40 6.68 6.57
N ASP A 187 -0.15 6.25 5.45
CA ASP A 187 -0.46 7.08 4.29
C ASP A 187 -1.79 6.59 3.69
N ALA A 188 -2.36 7.31 2.74
CA ALA A 188 -3.54 6.82 2.05
C ALA A 188 -3.23 5.52 1.30
N GLY A 189 -3.96 4.46 1.59
CA GLY A 189 -3.87 3.20 0.84
C GLY A 189 -4.41 3.35 -0.59
N CYS A 190 -5.40 4.24 -0.76
CA CYS A 190 -6.01 4.54 -2.04
C CYS A 190 -6.42 6.01 -2.13
N VAL A 191 -6.19 6.60 -3.30
CA VAL A 191 -6.63 7.95 -3.67
C VAL A 191 -7.38 7.90 -4.99
N CYS A 192 -8.27 8.86 -5.22
CA CYS A 192 -8.95 9.06 -6.49
C CYS A 192 -8.18 10.07 -7.34
N ILE A 193 -7.42 9.61 -8.32
CA ILE A 193 -6.70 10.47 -9.27
C ILE A 193 -7.69 10.98 -10.31
N TYR A 194 -7.58 12.25 -10.67
CA TYR A 194 -8.40 12.89 -11.71
C TYR A 194 -7.63 13.96 -12.47
N ASN A 195 -8.18 14.38 -13.61
CA ASN A 195 -7.66 15.48 -14.41
C ASN A 195 -8.55 16.72 -14.25
N LYS A 196 -8.00 17.83 -13.72
CA LYS A 196 -8.72 19.10 -13.47
C LYS A 196 -9.35 19.68 -14.74
N LYS A 197 -8.69 19.52 -15.89
CA LYS A 197 -9.24 19.97 -17.17
C LYS A 197 -10.50 19.19 -17.54
N THR A 198 -10.50 17.87 -17.35
CA THR A 198 -11.69 17.04 -17.57
C THR A 198 -12.85 17.48 -16.68
N ILE A 199 -12.58 17.76 -15.41
CA ILE A 199 -13.57 18.29 -14.46
C ILE A 199 -14.16 19.61 -15.00
N SER A 200 -13.31 20.58 -15.30
CA SER A 200 -13.70 21.91 -15.77
C SER A 200 -14.46 21.88 -17.11
N GLU A 201 -13.98 21.10 -18.10
CA GLU A 201 -14.61 21.01 -19.43
C GLU A 201 -15.99 20.36 -19.40
N ASN A 202 -16.28 19.52 -18.40
CA ASN A 202 -17.59 18.89 -18.21
C ASN A 202 -18.48 19.69 -17.21
N GLY A 203 -18.00 20.81 -16.67
CA GLY A 203 -18.77 21.67 -15.74
C GLY A 203 -19.01 21.02 -14.37
N LEU A 204 -18.20 20.04 -14.00
CA LEU A 204 -18.30 19.32 -12.73
C LEU A 204 -17.64 20.12 -11.59
N PRO A 205 -18.10 19.96 -10.34
CA PRO A 205 -17.43 20.56 -9.19
C PRO A 205 -16.04 19.95 -9.00
N ASP A 206 -15.07 20.72 -8.49
CA ASP A 206 -13.73 20.20 -8.21
C ASP A 206 -13.76 19.32 -6.95
N PRO A 207 -13.27 18.05 -7.03
CA PRO A 207 -13.24 17.16 -5.87
C PRO A 207 -12.45 17.70 -4.68
N ALA A 208 -11.38 18.47 -4.92
CA ALA A 208 -10.59 19.09 -3.86
C ALA A 208 -11.38 20.19 -3.13
N GLU A 209 -12.18 20.98 -3.86
CA GLU A 209 -13.08 21.96 -3.26
C GLU A 209 -14.19 21.28 -2.46
N LEU A 210 -14.78 20.20 -3.01
CA LEU A 210 -15.76 19.39 -2.28
C LEU A 210 -15.20 18.80 -0.99
N LEU A 211 -13.95 18.34 -0.99
CA LEU A 211 -13.29 17.84 0.22
C LEU A 211 -13.13 18.96 1.25
N ALA A 212 -12.63 20.12 0.85
CA ALA A 212 -12.44 21.28 1.74
C ALA A 212 -13.77 21.78 2.35
N GLU A 213 -14.89 21.63 1.63
CA GLU A 213 -16.23 21.95 2.10
C GLU A 213 -16.89 20.83 2.94
N GLY A 214 -16.25 19.66 3.09
CA GLY A 214 -16.81 18.49 3.76
C GLY A 214 -17.90 17.76 2.94
N ASN A 215 -17.94 18.00 1.63
CA ASN A 215 -18.92 17.47 0.70
C ASN A 215 -18.39 16.34 -0.19
N TRP A 216 -17.11 15.96 -0.08
CA TRP A 216 -16.55 14.84 -0.80
C TRP A 216 -16.94 13.51 -0.13
N ASN A 217 -17.98 12.87 -0.67
CA ASN A 217 -18.56 11.63 -0.14
C ASN A 217 -19.09 10.74 -1.27
N TRP A 218 -19.59 9.54 -0.94
CA TRP A 218 -20.11 8.58 -1.92
C TRP A 218 -21.21 9.17 -2.82
N ASP A 219 -22.10 10.01 -2.28
CA ASP A 219 -23.21 10.59 -3.05
C ASP A 219 -22.66 11.55 -4.10
N THR A 220 -21.78 12.47 -3.73
CA THR A 220 -21.16 13.42 -4.68
C THR A 220 -20.27 12.73 -5.69
N PHE A 221 -19.48 11.70 -5.28
CA PHE A 221 -18.71 10.87 -6.20
C PHE A 221 -19.60 10.21 -7.26
N LYS A 222 -20.70 9.58 -6.82
CA LYS A 222 -21.65 8.92 -7.73
C LYS A 222 -22.32 9.93 -8.64
N ASP A 223 -22.79 11.08 -8.13
CA ASP A 223 -23.47 12.11 -8.93
C ASP A 223 -22.55 12.65 -10.04
N MET A 224 -21.27 12.89 -9.74
CA MET A 224 -20.27 13.28 -10.74
C MET A 224 -20.06 12.17 -11.79
N CYS A 225 -19.98 10.90 -11.36
CA CYS A 225 -19.88 9.77 -12.28
C CYS A 225 -21.12 9.65 -13.18
N VAL A 226 -22.32 9.86 -12.65
CA VAL A 226 -23.58 9.83 -13.43
C VAL A 226 -23.61 10.93 -14.47
N GLU A 227 -23.21 12.15 -14.10
CA GLU A 227 -23.21 13.30 -15.03
C GLU A 227 -22.18 13.13 -16.14
N PHE A 228 -21.04 12.52 -15.84
CA PHE A 228 -19.93 12.33 -16.80
C PHE A 228 -20.13 11.12 -17.73
N THR A 229 -20.79 10.04 -17.26
CA THR A 229 -20.81 8.76 -17.96
C THR A 229 -21.66 8.81 -19.22
N ASP A 230 -21.07 8.39 -20.34
CA ASP A 230 -21.70 8.24 -21.65
C ASP A 230 -21.11 7.00 -22.34
N PRO A 231 -21.68 5.81 -22.11
CA PRO A 231 -21.18 4.56 -22.67
C PRO A 231 -21.18 4.53 -24.21
N GLU A 232 -22.10 5.26 -24.86
CA GLU A 232 -22.16 5.32 -26.33
C GLU A 232 -20.90 6.02 -26.90
N ASN A 233 -20.37 7.00 -26.18
CA ASN A 233 -19.12 7.70 -26.47
C ASN A 233 -17.93 7.16 -25.68
N LYS A 234 -18.08 5.99 -25.02
CA LYS A 234 -17.05 5.32 -24.24
C LYS A 234 -16.49 6.20 -23.09
N LYS A 235 -17.31 7.03 -22.48
CA LYS A 235 -16.98 7.76 -21.28
C LYS A 235 -17.50 7.03 -20.05
N TYR A 236 -16.66 6.88 -19.01
CA TYR A 236 -16.98 6.15 -17.79
C TYR A 236 -16.56 6.94 -16.55
N GLY A 237 -17.32 6.77 -15.47
CA GLY A 237 -17.09 7.47 -14.21
C GLY A 237 -15.76 7.12 -13.55
N PHE A 238 -15.37 5.85 -13.60
CA PHE A 238 -14.09 5.42 -12.99
C PHE A 238 -13.54 4.13 -13.59
N ASP A 239 -12.24 3.91 -13.41
CA ASP A 239 -11.51 2.68 -13.69
C ASP A 239 -10.47 2.46 -12.58
N GLY A 240 -9.89 1.28 -12.50
CA GLY A 240 -8.88 0.90 -11.52
C GLY A 240 -9.21 -0.42 -10.82
N TRP A 241 -8.25 -0.99 -10.07
CA TRP A 241 -8.42 -2.24 -9.34
C TRP A 241 -8.64 -2.05 -7.84
N TRP A 242 -8.58 -0.80 -7.39
CA TRP A 242 -8.49 -0.45 -5.98
C TRP A 242 -9.79 0.09 -5.40
N PHE A 243 -10.79 0.38 -6.23
CA PHE A 243 -12.01 1.03 -5.79
C PHE A 243 -12.80 0.17 -4.78
N GLU A 244 -13.07 -1.07 -5.13
CA GLU A 244 -14.03 -1.92 -4.42
C GLU A 244 -13.61 -2.17 -2.96
N ILE A 245 -12.38 -2.67 -2.77
CA ILE A 245 -11.84 -2.96 -1.44
C ILE A 245 -11.74 -1.68 -0.62
N ASN A 246 -11.23 -0.61 -1.22
CA ASN A 246 -10.99 0.63 -0.51
C ASN A 246 -12.28 1.40 -0.20
N LEU A 247 -13.34 1.23 -1.00
CA LEU A 247 -14.66 1.77 -0.65
C LEU A 247 -15.22 1.11 0.62
N LEU A 248 -15.07 -0.20 0.76
CA LEU A 248 -15.48 -0.92 1.97
C LEU A 248 -14.82 -0.33 3.23
N LEU A 249 -13.52 -0.03 3.15
CA LEU A 249 -12.77 0.50 4.30
C LEU A 249 -13.23 1.90 4.74
N THR A 250 -13.87 2.68 3.87
CA THR A 250 -14.42 3.99 4.26
C THR A 250 -15.62 3.89 5.20
N THR A 251 -16.14 2.68 5.44
CA THR A 251 -17.22 2.41 6.41
C THR A 251 -16.72 2.16 7.83
N GLU A 252 -15.42 2.24 8.11
CA GLU A 252 -14.75 1.76 9.34
C GLU A 252 -14.62 0.23 9.41
N LYS A 253 -15.40 -0.54 8.67
CA LYS A 253 -15.48 -2.00 8.81
C LYS A 253 -14.68 -2.71 7.71
N PRO A 254 -13.46 -3.21 7.99
CA PRO A 254 -12.77 -4.11 7.06
C PRO A 254 -13.54 -5.43 6.91
N VAL A 255 -13.28 -6.16 5.85
CA VAL A 255 -13.91 -7.48 5.64
C VAL A 255 -13.51 -8.46 6.75
N ILE A 256 -12.22 -8.51 7.03
CA ILE A 256 -11.64 -9.24 8.16
C ILE A 256 -10.94 -8.24 9.08
N ASP A 257 -11.40 -8.20 10.30
CA ASP A 257 -10.89 -7.33 11.36
C ASP A 257 -10.08 -8.14 12.37
N MET A 258 -9.14 -7.46 13.02
CA MET A 258 -8.37 -8.05 14.12
C MET A 258 -8.25 -7.05 15.26
N LYS A 259 -8.69 -7.48 16.44
CA LYS A 259 -8.63 -6.67 17.64
C LYS A 259 -8.21 -7.52 18.85
N ASP A 260 -7.24 -7.01 19.60
CA ASP A 260 -6.71 -7.70 20.79
C ASP A 260 -6.31 -9.16 20.51
N GLY A 261 -5.78 -9.44 19.33
CA GLY A 261 -5.38 -10.79 18.91
C GLY A 261 -6.54 -11.70 18.47
N VAL A 262 -7.76 -11.17 18.34
CA VAL A 262 -8.94 -11.93 17.92
C VAL A 262 -9.35 -11.51 16.51
N ILE A 263 -9.42 -12.49 15.61
CA ILE A 263 -9.87 -12.29 14.21
C ILE A 263 -11.39 -12.36 14.15
N THR A 264 -12.02 -11.42 13.46
CA THR A 264 -13.47 -11.38 13.23
C THR A 264 -13.81 -11.06 11.77
N SER A 265 -15.03 -11.40 11.37
CA SER A 265 -15.55 -11.11 10.02
C SER A 265 -16.68 -10.09 10.09
N ASN A 266 -16.63 -9.09 9.20
CA ASN A 266 -17.70 -8.11 9.01
C ASN A 266 -18.60 -8.40 7.81
N LEU A 267 -18.50 -9.57 7.17
CA LEU A 267 -19.32 -9.94 6.00
C LEU A 267 -20.84 -9.79 6.21
N MET A 268 -21.29 -9.90 7.46
CA MET A 268 -22.71 -9.80 7.84
C MET A 268 -23.09 -8.40 8.34
N SER A 269 -22.17 -7.43 8.33
CA SER A 269 -22.45 -6.09 8.83
C SER A 269 -23.36 -5.29 7.89
N ALA A 270 -24.08 -4.32 8.45
CA ALA A 270 -24.93 -3.42 7.68
C ALA A 270 -24.09 -2.45 6.83
N GLU A 271 -22.88 -2.14 7.28
CA GLU A 271 -21.90 -1.31 6.59
C GLU A 271 -21.44 -1.99 5.31
N MET A 272 -21.07 -3.27 5.40
CA MET A 272 -20.67 -4.07 4.24
C MET A 272 -21.83 -4.16 3.22
N GLU A 273 -23.03 -4.51 3.67
CA GLU A 273 -24.20 -4.57 2.80
C GLU A 273 -24.49 -3.24 2.11
N ARG A 274 -24.31 -2.12 2.81
CA ARG A 274 -24.50 -0.77 2.25
C ARG A 274 -23.47 -0.46 1.16
N ALA A 275 -22.19 -0.73 1.39
CA ALA A 275 -21.13 -0.46 0.43
C ALA A 275 -21.27 -1.34 -0.82
N GLU A 276 -21.57 -2.62 -0.64
CA GLU A 276 -21.80 -3.55 -1.73
C GLU A 276 -23.03 -3.18 -2.57
N ASN A 277 -24.14 -2.75 -1.94
CA ASN A 277 -25.31 -2.25 -2.65
C ASN A 277 -25.01 -0.95 -3.40
N PHE A 278 -24.18 -0.07 -2.86
CA PHE A 278 -23.73 1.13 -3.56
C PHE A 278 -22.93 0.77 -4.83
N MET A 279 -22.01 -0.17 -4.74
CA MET A 279 -21.23 -0.66 -5.89
C MET A 279 -22.13 -1.35 -6.93
N LEU A 280 -23.11 -2.13 -6.49
CA LEU A 280 -24.11 -2.76 -7.36
C LEU A 280 -24.94 -1.71 -8.11
N ASP A 281 -25.36 -0.65 -7.45
CA ASP A 281 -26.12 0.42 -8.09
C ASP A 281 -25.29 1.15 -9.15
N MET A 282 -24.02 1.42 -8.87
CA MET A 282 -23.10 2.02 -9.84
C MET A 282 -22.89 1.11 -11.05
N ASN A 283 -22.75 -0.21 -10.84
CA ASN A 283 -22.67 -1.18 -11.94
C ASN A 283 -23.94 -1.16 -12.81
N LYS A 284 -25.14 -1.18 -12.19
CA LYS A 284 -26.43 -1.12 -12.90
C LYS A 284 -26.58 0.16 -13.74
N MET A 285 -25.95 1.26 -13.32
CA MET A 285 -25.89 2.53 -14.04
C MET A 285 -24.78 2.59 -15.09
N GLN A 286 -23.96 1.53 -15.22
CA GLN A 286 -22.82 1.45 -16.14
C GLN A 286 -21.75 2.55 -15.90
N LEU A 287 -21.56 2.94 -14.65
CA LEU A 287 -20.59 3.99 -14.29
C LEU A 287 -19.14 3.51 -14.36
N PRO A 288 -18.77 2.29 -13.87
CA PRO A 288 -17.41 1.79 -13.99
C PRO A 288 -17.06 1.40 -15.43
N LEU A 289 -15.79 1.52 -15.79
CA LEU A 289 -15.26 0.98 -17.05
C LEU A 289 -15.56 -0.51 -17.13
N PRO A 290 -16.18 -1.02 -18.22
CA PRO A 290 -16.48 -2.45 -18.37
C PRO A 290 -15.19 -3.25 -18.62
N LYS A 291 -14.54 -3.71 -17.56
CA LYS A 291 -13.20 -4.32 -17.57
C LYS A 291 -13.08 -5.48 -18.58
N ALA A 292 -14.13 -6.27 -18.77
CA ALA A 292 -14.15 -7.37 -19.73
C ALA A 292 -13.93 -6.91 -21.19
N GLU A 293 -14.37 -5.71 -21.55
CA GLU A 293 -14.15 -5.14 -22.90
C GLU A 293 -12.70 -4.71 -23.13
N TYR A 294 -11.95 -4.50 -22.04
CA TYR A 294 -10.54 -4.10 -22.03
C TYR A 294 -9.61 -5.24 -21.60
N ASN A 295 -10.04 -6.50 -21.78
CA ASN A 295 -9.27 -7.69 -21.45
C ASN A 295 -8.79 -7.75 -19.98
N TRP A 296 -9.52 -7.13 -19.06
CA TRP A 296 -9.16 -7.03 -17.64
C TRP A 296 -7.83 -6.30 -17.41
N VAL A 297 -7.51 -5.33 -18.26
CA VAL A 297 -6.34 -4.47 -18.14
C VAL A 297 -6.81 -3.04 -17.82
N GLU A 298 -6.22 -2.44 -16.81
CA GLU A 298 -6.46 -1.05 -16.44
C GLU A 298 -6.08 -0.08 -17.58
N GLN A 299 -6.78 1.02 -17.62
CA GLN A 299 -6.64 2.03 -18.68
C GLN A 299 -6.33 3.42 -18.11
N PRO A 300 -5.23 3.62 -17.33
CA PRO A 300 -4.93 4.90 -16.66
C PRO A 300 -4.77 6.08 -17.64
N GLN A 301 -4.32 5.83 -18.88
CA GLN A 301 -4.19 6.87 -19.91
C GLN A 301 -5.52 7.55 -20.29
N ARG A 302 -6.66 6.89 -19.99
CA ARG A 302 -8.00 7.45 -20.25
C ARG A 302 -8.33 8.66 -19.39
N ILE A 303 -7.58 8.85 -18.28
CA ILE A 303 -7.67 10.06 -17.45
C ILE A 303 -7.13 11.26 -18.24
N ALA A 304 -5.95 11.15 -18.85
CA ALA A 304 -5.41 12.20 -19.71
C ALA A 304 -6.26 12.43 -20.97
N GLU A 305 -6.88 11.38 -21.51
CA GLU A 305 -7.78 11.44 -22.67
C GLU A 305 -9.14 12.10 -22.36
N GLY A 306 -9.47 12.32 -21.08
CA GLY A 306 -10.77 12.84 -20.64
C GLY A 306 -11.93 11.90 -20.91
N THR A 307 -11.69 10.57 -20.94
CA THR A 307 -12.68 9.53 -21.20
C THR A 307 -12.97 8.63 -20.01
N THR A 308 -12.22 8.81 -18.90
CA THR A 308 -12.51 8.29 -17.56
C THR A 308 -12.34 9.44 -16.58
N LEU A 309 -13.29 9.59 -15.63
CA LEU A 309 -13.31 10.72 -14.71
C LEU A 309 -12.37 10.52 -13.54
N PHE A 310 -12.44 9.35 -12.88
CA PHE A 310 -11.63 9.00 -11.71
C PHE A 310 -10.83 7.72 -11.92
N TYR A 311 -9.64 7.70 -11.32
CA TYR A 311 -8.80 6.52 -11.27
C TYR A 311 -8.40 6.22 -9.82
N PRO A 312 -9.24 5.47 -9.06
CA PRO A 312 -8.89 4.98 -7.74
C PRO A 312 -7.68 4.04 -7.81
N CYS A 313 -6.60 4.42 -7.15
CA CYS A 313 -5.33 3.69 -7.18
C CYS A 313 -4.57 3.91 -5.88
N GLY A 314 -3.63 3.02 -5.57
CA GLY A 314 -2.69 3.24 -4.49
C GLY A 314 -1.88 4.54 -4.69
N VAL A 315 -1.60 5.25 -3.62
CA VAL A 315 -0.85 6.52 -3.66
C VAL A 315 0.51 6.39 -4.36
N TRP A 316 1.09 5.18 -4.35
CA TRP A 316 2.34 4.86 -5.04
C TRP A 316 2.34 5.23 -6.54
N ALA A 317 1.16 5.23 -7.19
CA ALA A 317 1.04 5.63 -8.60
C ALA A 317 1.43 7.10 -8.85
N LEU A 318 1.43 7.94 -7.81
CA LEU A 318 1.84 9.34 -7.85
C LEU A 318 3.35 9.54 -7.66
N TYR A 319 4.07 8.51 -7.20
CA TYR A 319 5.53 8.51 -7.05
C TYR A 319 6.26 7.95 -8.28
N GLU A 320 5.57 7.83 -9.39
CA GLU A 320 6.17 7.44 -10.66
C GLU A 320 6.78 8.66 -11.36
N ALA A 321 7.91 8.48 -12.04
CA ALA A 321 8.59 9.55 -12.77
C ALA A 321 7.79 10.08 -13.97
N ASP A 322 6.82 9.32 -14.48
CA ASP A 322 5.95 9.69 -15.60
C ASP A 322 4.47 9.65 -15.20
N LEU A 323 3.94 10.82 -14.88
CA LEU A 323 2.52 11.01 -14.59
C LEU A 323 1.70 11.41 -15.83
N SER A 324 2.31 11.48 -17.02
CA SER A 324 1.64 11.95 -18.26
C SER A 324 0.42 11.10 -18.64
N LYS A 325 0.35 9.86 -18.18
CA LYS A 325 -0.85 8.99 -18.32
C LYS A 325 -2.11 9.55 -17.64
N PHE A 326 -1.97 10.47 -16.70
CA PHE A 326 -3.08 11.13 -16.00
C PHE A 326 -3.38 12.55 -16.51
N GLY A 327 -2.41 13.21 -17.16
CA GLY A 327 -2.55 14.56 -17.70
C GLY A 327 -1.23 15.29 -17.82
N GLU A 328 -1.28 16.56 -18.27
CA GLU A 328 -0.12 17.43 -18.25
C GLU A 328 0.16 17.93 -16.82
N GLN A 329 1.40 18.37 -16.57
CA GLN A 329 1.75 18.95 -15.28
C GLN A 329 0.81 20.12 -14.92
N GLY A 330 0.25 20.10 -13.71
CA GLY A 330 -0.73 21.09 -13.24
C GLY A 330 -2.19 20.75 -13.58
N GLU A 331 -2.46 19.77 -14.45
CA GLU A 331 -3.80 19.22 -14.66
C GLU A 331 -4.12 18.03 -13.74
N ILE A 332 -3.07 17.31 -13.32
CA ILE A 332 -3.21 16.13 -12.46
C ILE A 332 -3.51 16.55 -11.04
N MET A 333 -4.52 15.92 -10.45
CA MET A 333 -4.86 16.08 -9.05
C MET A 333 -5.37 14.77 -8.47
N PHE A 334 -5.45 14.68 -7.18
CA PHE A 334 -6.03 13.55 -6.46
C PHE A 334 -6.74 14.02 -5.20
N VAL A 335 -7.62 13.20 -4.70
CA VAL A 335 -8.30 13.33 -3.41
C VAL A 335 -8.33 11.97 -2.73
N PRO A 336 -8.50 11.89 -1.39
CA PRO A 336 -8.72 10.61 -0.73
C PRO A 336 -9.97 9.91 -1.25
N MET A 337 -10.15 8.63 -0.91
CA MET A 337 -11.42 7.93 -1.16
C MET A 337 -12.59 8.71 -0.56
N PRO A 338 -13.76 8.78 -1.25
CA PRO A 338 -14.88 9.54 -0.77
C PRO A 338 -15.42 8.98 0.55
N LYS A 339 -15.79 9.88 1.49
CA LYS A 339 -16.36 9.51 2.79
C LYS A 339 -17.65 8.72 2.63
N ASP A 340 -17.87 7.68 3.42
CA ASP A 340 -19.21 7.10 3.60
C ASP A 340 -20.13 8.13 4.23
N PRO A 341 -21.26 8.53 3.60
CA PRO A 341 -22.16 9.54 4.13
C PRO A 341 -22.89 9.12 5.42
N LYS A 342 -22.77 7.84 5.84
CA LYS A 342 -23.35 7.30 7.07
C LYS A 342 -22.33 7.10 8.19
N ALA A 343 -21.04 7.15 7.87
CA ALA A 343 -19.99 7.07 8.88
C ALA A 343 -19.95 8.38 9.70
N ASP A 344 -19.71 8.25 10.99
CA ASP A 344 -19.57 9.38 11.92
C ASP A 344 -18.29 10.17 11.65
N GLU A 345 -17.18 9.50 11.37
CA GLU A 345 -15.89 10.09 11.06
C GLU A 345 -15.48 9.83 9.60
N TYR A 346 -14.36 10.40 9.18
CA TYR A 346 -13.78 10.16 7.87
C TYR A 346 -12.76 9.03 7.99
N TYR A 347 -13.22 7.80 7.81
CA TYR A 347 -12.37 6.62 7.77
C TYR A 347 -11.72 6.47 6.41
N LEU A 348 -10.42 6.15 6.40
CA LEU A 348 -9.67 6.00 5.15
C LEU A 348 -8.92 4.67 5.09
N PRO A 349 -8.96 4.01 3.91
CA PRO A 349 -8.08 2.88 3.65
C PRO A 349 -6.63 3.32 3.80
N SER A 350 -5.87 2.58 4.59
CA SER A 350 -4.52 2.96 4.96
C SER A 350 -3.48 2.08 4.29
N GLY A 351 -2.53 2.72 3.63
CA GLY A 351 -1.21 2.18 3.36
C GLY A 351 -0.33 2.35 4.60
N VAL A 352 0.62 1.48 4.77
CA VAL A 352 1.53 1.51 5.91
C VAL A 352 2.97 1.33 5.46
N ASP A 353 3.89 2.06 6.08
CA ASP A 353 5.30 1.70 6.08
C ASP A 353 5.54 0.84 7.32
N ALA A 354 5.67 -0.46 7.13
CA ALA A 354 5.61 -1.43 8.21
C ALA A 354 6.63 -2.56 8.04
N TYR A 355 7.14 -3.02 9.17
CA TYR A 355 8.23 -3.98 9.25
C TYR A 355 7.94 -5.08 10.27
N ALA A 356 8.32 -6.30 9.96
CA ALA A 356 8.28 -7.44 10.87
C ALA A 356 9.71 -7.86 11.25
N LEU A 357 9.91 -8.19 12.54
CA LEU A 357 11.16 -8.74 13.04
C LEU A 357 11.18 -10.25 12.75
N CYS A 358 12.17 -10.71 12.00
CA CYS A 358 12.26 -12.11 11.62
C CYS A 358 12.57 -13.01 12.82
N LYS A 359 12.04 -14.22 12.81
CA LYS A 359 12.32 -15.21 13.85
C LYS A 359 13.81 -15.50 13.95
N SER A 360 14.37 -15.38 15.16
CA SER A 360 15.82 -15.54 15.41
C SER A 360 16.66 -14.54 14.61
N ALA A 361 16.21 -13.32 14.48
CA ALA A 361 16.97 -12.22 13.89
C ALA A 361 18.35 -12.12 14.52
N PRO A 362 19.44 -12.06 13.74
CA PRO A 362 20.78 -12.00 14.32
C PRO A 362 21.14 -10.63 14.95
N ASN A 363 20.39 -9.58 14.64
CA ASN A 363 20.61 -8.21 15.12
C ASN A 363 19.30 -7.47 15.43
N PRO A 364 18.49 -7.91 16.41
CA PRO A 364 17.21 -7.28 16.73
C PRO A 364 17.38 -5.84 17.28
N GLU A 365 18.46 -5.55 18.02
CA GLU A 365 18.77 -4.20 18.50
C GLU A 365 19.06 -3.24 17.33
N GLY A 366 19.80 -3.70 16.32
CA GLY A 366 20.03 -2.93 15.11
C GLY A 366 18.75 -2.68 14.31
N ALA A 367 17.88 -3.70 14.21
CA ALA A 367 16.56 -3.58 13.58
C ALA A 367 15.71 -2.52 14.30
N ALA A 368 15.65 -2.56 15.64
CA ALA A 368 14.92 -1.59 16.45
C ALA A 368 15.49 -0.17 16.32
N ALA A 369 16.82 -0.02 16.31
CA ALA A 369 17.45 1.29 16.10
C ALA A 369 17.10 1.87 14.71
N PHE A 370 17.03 1.04 13.67
CA PHE A 370 16.59 1.48 12.36
C PHE A 370 15.12 1.88 12.36
N MET A 371 14.23 1.13 13.03
CA MET A 371 12.81 1.53 13.21
C MET A 371 12.69 2.86 13.94
N LYS A 372 13.50 3.08 14.98
CA LYS A 372 13.56 4.37 15.67
C LYS A 372 13.98 5.51 14.74
N CYS A 373 14.99 5.32 13.90
CA CYS A 373 15.38 6.31 12.89
C CYS A 373 14.23 6.62 11.90
N LYS A 374 13.48 5.62 11.49
CA LYS A 374 12.30 5.82 10.61
C LYS A 374 11.21 6.62 11.32
N LEU A 375 10.86 6.28 12.55
CA LEU A 375 9.86 7.02 13.35
C LEU A 375 10.26 8.48 13.53
N MET A 376 11.54 8.75 13.84
CA MET A 376 12.06 10.11 13.98
C MET A 376 12.00 10.88 12.66
N ALA A 377 12.40 10.25 11.55
CA ALA A 377 12.34 10.88 10.24
C ALA A 377 10.90 11.25 9.85
N VAL A 378 9.92 10.39 10.13
CA VAL A 378 8.50 10.66 9.86
C VAL A 378 7.95 11.80 10.71
N GLY A 379 8.37 11.93 11.96
CA GLY A 379 7.90 12.96 12.91
C GLY A 379 8.59 14.32 12.78
N ASP A 380 9.67 14.42 12.00
CA ASP A 380 10.50 15.61 11.90
C ASP A 380 10.10 16.54 10.75
N GLU A 381 9.86 17.82 11.05
CA GLU A 381 9.40 18.82 10.06
C GLU A 381 10.43 19.03 8.93
N LYS A 382 11.72 19.05 9.26
CA LYS A 382 12.78 19.22 8.25
C LYS A 382 12.86 18.01 7.31
N THR A 383 12.64 16.83 7.82
CA THR A 383 12.55 15.61 6.99
C THR A 383 11.40 15.69 6.00
N GLN A 384 10.26 16.22 6.42
CA GLN A 384 9.12 16.43 5.53
C GLN A 384 9.43 17.44 4.41
N GLU A 385 10.09 18.55 4.74
CA GLU A 385 10.56 19.53 3.73
C GLU A 385 11.51 18.88 2.69
N ILE A 386 12.41 17.99 3.13
CA ILE A 386 13.31 17.25 2.23
C ILE A 386 12.50 16.33 1.31
N ALA A 387 11.52 15.61 1.85
CA ALA A 387 10.65 14.74 1.06
C ALA A 387 9.82 15.53 0.04
N GLU A 388 9.23 16.65 0.43
CA GLU A 388 8.49 17.54 -0.48
C GLU A 388 9.36 18.06 -1.63
N LYS A 389 10.60 18.48 -1.32
CA LYS A 389 11.57 18.91 -2.33
C LYS A 389 11.81 17.79 -3.35
N GLN A 390 11.98 16.55 -2.88
CA GLN A 390 12.14 15.38 -3.74
C GLN A 390 10.90 15.13 -4.61
N TYR A 391 9.69 15.25 -4.06
CA TYR A 391 8.44 15.07 -4.82
C TYR A 391 8.30 16.11 -5.94
N ARG A 392 8.68 17.36 -5.67
CA ARG A 392 8.70 18.42 -6.72
C ARG A 392 9.75 18.14 -7.79
N GLU A 393 10.96 17.77 -7.41
CA GLU A 393 12.09 17.57 -8.32
C GLU A 393 12.00 16.27 -9.13
N ASP A 394 11.65 15.15 -8.46
CA ASP A 394 11.70 13.82 -9.07
C ASP A 394 10.38 13.40 -9.75
N TYR A 395 9.23 13.86 -9.20
CA TYR A 395 7.91 13.46 -9.69
C TYR A 395 7.09 14.62 -10.28
N GLY A 396 7.59 15.85 -10.21
CA GLY A 396 6.92 17.02 -10.78
C GLY A 396 5.62 17.41 -10.07
N TRP A 397 5.50 17.09 -8.77
CA TRP A 397 4.34 17.47 -7.99
C TRP A 397 4.20 18.99 -7.87
N THR A 398 2.98 19.46 -7.96
CA THR A 398 2.62 20.86 -7.70
C THR A 398 2.42 21.11 -6.20
N ASP A 399 2.42 22.38 -5.79
CA ASP A 399 2.12 22.75 -4.41
C ASP A 399 0.71 22.27 -4.00
N GLU A 400 -0.29 22.33 -4.89
CA GLU A 400 -1.62 21.78 -4.65
C GLU A 400 -1.61 20.27 -4.38
N MET A 401 -0.79 19.50 -5.08
CA MET A 401 -0.65 18.05 -4.83
C MET A 401 0.00 17.79 -3.47
N ILE A 402 0.97 18.60 -3.08
CA ILE A 402 1.63 18.48 -1.77
C ILE A 402 0.66 18.85 -0.65
N ASP A 403 -0.10 19.93 -0.77
CA ASP A 403 -1.12 20.32 0.21
C ASP A 403 -2.20 19.21 0.35
N MET A 404 -2.62 18.62 -0.77
CA MET A 404 -3.56 17.50 -0.75
C MET A 404 -2.96 16.23 -0.13
N TRP A 405 -1.68 15.97 -0.36
CA TRP A 405 -0.98 14.85 0.26
C TRP A 405 -0.95 15.00 1.78
N HIS A 406 -0.61 16.19 2.30
CA HIS A 406 -0.67 16.49 3.73
C HIS A 406 -2.07 16.29 4.30
N THR A 407 -3.09 16.87 3.64
CA THR A 407 -4.49 16.71 4.03
C THR A 407 -4.90 15.24 4.10
N THR A 408 -4.56 14.48 3.08
CA THR A 408 -4.91 13.05 2.99
C THR A 408 -4.18 12.23 4.06
N LYS A 409 -2.90 12.53 4.29
CA LYS A 409 -2.09 11.87 5.32
C LYS A 409 -2.60 12.16 6.72
N GLU A 410 -2.99 13.41 7.00
CA GLU A 410 -3.58 13.79 8.28
C GLU A 410 -4.89 13.04 8.55
N LEU A 411 -5.82 13.06 7.58
CA LEU A 411 -7.08 12.31 7.66
C LEU A 411 -6.86 10.80 7.88
N THR A 412 -5.88 10.22 7.16
CA THR A 412 -5.55 8.81 7.31
C THR A 412 -4.96 8.52 8.69
N ASN A 413 -4.10 9.40 9.22
CA ASN A 413 -3.51 9.23 10.55
C ASN A 413 -4.54 9.34 11.68
N GLU A 414 -5.61 10.12 11.48
CA GLU A 414 -6.69 10.25 12.48
C GLU A 414 -7.52 8.95 12.58
N ASN A 415 -7.97 8.42 11.44
CA ASN A 415 -8.89 7.29 11.38
C ASN A 415 -8.44 6.23 10.34
N PRO A 416 -7.26 5.62 10.54
CA PRO A 416 -6.76 4.61 9.63
C PRO A 416 -7.58 3.33 9.72
N VAL A 417 -7.81 2.69 8.57
CA VAL A 417 -8.45 1.37 8.47
C VAL A 417 -7.65 0.47 7.55
N ILE A 418 -7.34 -0.73 8.01
CA ILE A 418 -6.69 -1.79 7.23
C ILE A 418 -7.55 -3.05 7.24
N ASP A 419 -7.35 -3.93 6.26
CA ASP A 419 -8.05 -5.21 6.18
C ASP A 419 -7.06 -6.36 6.31
N PHE A 420 -7.34 -7.29 7.18
CA PHE A 420 -6.49 -8.44 7.44
C PHE A 420 -6.77 -9.65 6.55
N TYR A 421 -7.75 -9.60 5.63
CA TYR A 421 -8.11 -10.78 4.82
C TYR A 421 -6.93 -11.36 4.03
N ALA A 422 -6.02 -10.50 3.54
CA ALA A 422 -4.85 -10.94 2.78
C ALA A 422 -3.78 -11.63 3.65
N GLY A 423 -3.64 -11.19 4.90
CA GLY A 423 -2.62 -11.68 5.84
C GLY A 423 -3.07 -12.84 6.72
N THR A 424 -4.37 -13.12 6.77
CA THR A 424 -4.94 -14.11 7.68
C THR A 424 -4.60 -15.54 7.23
N SER A 425 -5.07 -15.95 6.07
CA SER A 425 -4.70 -17.23 5.44
C SER A 425 -4.98 -17.20 3.93
N SER A 426 -4.37 -18.14 3.18
CA SER A 426 -4.67 -18.30 1.75
C SER A 426 -6.13 -18.68 1.51
N ASP A 427 -6.73 -19.46 2.40
CA ASP A 427 -8.10 -19.92 2.26
C ASP A 427 -9.09 -18.76 2.46
N ILE A 428 -8.86 -17.88 3.45
CA ILE A 428 -9.66 -16.65 3.62
C ILE A 428 -9.46 -15.71 2.43
N TYR A 429 -8.22 -15.53 1.96
CA TYR A 429 -7.95 -14.73 0.76
C TYR A 429 -8.75 -15.21 -0.45
N ASP A 430 -8.70 -16.51 -0.74
CA ASP A 430 -9.41 -17.11 -1.89
C ASP A 430 -10.94 -17.01 -1.75
N LEU A 431 -11.47 -17.11 -0.52
CA LEU A 431 -12.90 -16.99 -0.23
C LEU A 431 -13.42 -15.55 -0.34
N VAL A 432 -12.57 -14.54 -0.11
CA VAL A 432 -13.00 -13.13 0.06
C VAL A 432 -12.64 -12.27 -1.16
N HIS A 433 -11.42 -12.36 -1.65
CA HIS A 433 -10.82 -11.38 -2.56
C HIS A 433 -11.61 -11.11 -3.85
N ASN A 434 -12.11 -12.14 -4.52
CA ASN A 434 -12.92 -11.96 -5.72
C ASN A 434 -14.40 -11.70 -5.39
N PRO A 435 -15.03 -12.41 -4.44
CA PRO A 435 -16.43 -12.20 -4.13
C PRO A 435 -16.81 -10.77 -3.72
N ILE A 436 -15.97 -10.05 -2.97
CA ILE A 436 -16.22 -8.64 -2.60
C ILE A 436 -16.18 -7.66 -3.79
N LYS A 437 -15.83 -8.11 -4.97
CA LYS A 437 -15.83 -7.31 -6.21
C LYS A 437 -17.00 -7.67 -7.14
N ASP A 438 -17.75 -8.73 -6.82
CA ASP A 438 -18.79 -9.26 -7.70
C ASP A 438 -19.95 -8.29 -7.93
N ALA A 439 -20.28 -7.45 -6.94
CA ALA A 439 -21.30 -6.42 -7.09
C ALA A 439 -20.90 -5.38 -8.15
N SER A 440 -19.65 -4.89 -8.09
CA SER A 440 -19.09 -3.91 -9.02
C SER A 440 -18.85 -4.50 -10.41
N TYR A 441 -18.25 -5.70 -10.52
CA TYR A 441 -17.82 -6.24 -11.79
C TYR A 441 -18.90 -7.04 -12.52
N ASN A 442 -19.70 -7.81 -11.78
CA ASN A 442 -20.63 -8.78 -12.32
C ASN A 442 -22.10 -8.45 -12.05
N GLY A 443 -22.38 -7.38 -11.28
CA GLY A 443 -23.74 -6.98 -10.89
C GLY A 443 -24.44 -8.03 -10.01
N LYS A 444 -23.68 -8.81 -9.21
CA LYS A 444 -24.21 -9.82 -8.31
C LYS A 444 -24.67 -9.19 -7.00
N GLU A 445 -25.86 -9.60 -6.53
CA GLU A 445 -26.41 -9.14 -5.25
C GLU A 445 -25.55 -9.63 -4.08
N TRP A 446 -25.17 -8.73 -3.17
CA TRP A 446 -24.33 -9.03 -2.02
C TRP A 446 -24.89 -10.14 -1.13
N SER A 447 -26.20 -10.12 -0.87
CA SER A 447 -26.83 -11.15 -0.05
C SER A 447 -26.58 -12.57 -0.58
N THR A 448 -26.51 -12.75 -1.89
CA THR A 448 -26.19 -14.05 -2.52
C THR A 448 -24.72 -14.40 -2.30
N THR A 449 -23.81 -13.47 -2.58
CA THR A 449 -22.37 -13.67 -2.40
C THR A 449 -22.03 -13.96 -0.94
N ARG A 450 -22.54 -13.16 -0.04
CA ARG A 450 -22.35 -13.31 1.41
C ARG A 450 -22.80 -14.68 1.91
N ASP A 451 -24.01 -15.14 1.51
CA ASP A 451 -24.55 -16.42 1.95
C ASP A 451 -23.74 -17.62 1.42
N GLU A 452 -23.07 -17.45 0.27
CA GLU A 452 -22.19 -18.48 -0.30
C GLU A 452 -20.88 -18.63 0.49
N ILE A 453 -20.29 -17.54 1.00
CA ILE A 453 -18.94 -17.56 1.56
C ILE A 453 -18.87 -17.51 3.10
N SER A 454 -19.87 -16.92 3.77
CA SER A 454 -19.78 -16.56 5.20
C SER A 454 -19.50 -17.74 6.13
N SER A 455 -20.12 -18.89 5.89
CA SER A 455 -19.91 -20.07 6.73
C SER A 455 -18.49 -20.65 6.59
N ALA A 456 -17.92 -20.62 5.38
CA ALA A 456 -16.56 -21.10 5.14
C ALA A 456 -15.54 -20.13 5.80
N VAL A 457 -15.72 -18.82 5.62
CA VAL A 457 -14.89 -17.78 6.24
C VAL A 457 -14.95 -17.90 7.78
N GLN A 458 -16.14 -18.09 8.38
CA GLN A 458 -16.25 -18.21 9.83
C GLN A 458 -15.54 -19.46 10.37
N ASN A 459 -15.63 -20.59 9.66
CA ASN A 459 -14.94 -21.81 10.07
C ASN A 459 -13.40 -21.65 10.08
N GLU A 460 -12.85 -20.95 9.07
CA GLU A 460 -11.42 -20.63 9.01
C GLU A 460 -11.01 -19.68 10.15
N ILE A 461 -11.80 -18.65 10.41
CA ILE A 461 -11.57 -17.72 11.53
C ILE A 461 -11.59 -18.46 12.87
N ASP A 462 -12.58 -19.32 13.10
CA ASP A 462 -12.68 -20.10 14.36
C ASP A 462 -11.45 -21.00 14.56
N ALA A 463 -10.94 -21.61 13.46
CA ALA A 463 -9.73 -22.43 13.51
C ALA A 463 -8.49 -21.61 13.85
N LEU A 464 -8.32 -20.45 13.22
CA LEU A 464 -7.18 -19.56 13.47
C LEU A 464 -7.21 -18.94 14.87
N ASN A 465 -8.37 -18.48 15.34
CA ASN A 465 -8.51 -17.97 16.70
C ASN A 465 -8.17 -19.04 17.76
N LYS A 466 -8.56 -20.29 17.50
CA LYS A 466 -8.17 -21.41 18.38
C LYS A 466 -6.65 -21.62 18.35
N GLU A 467 -6.01 -21.54 17.19
CA GLU A 467 -4.55 -21.67 17.07
C GLU A 467 -3.83 -20.53 17.80
N ILE A 468 -4.37 -19.31 17.73
CA ILE A 468 -3.86 -18.15 18.48
C ILE A 468 -3.97 -18.42 19.99
N GLU A 469 -5.14 -18.84 20.50
CA GLU A 469 -5.35 -19.14 21.92
C GLU A 469 -4.41 -20.24 22.45
N GLU A 470 -4.04 -21.21 21.60
CA GLU A 470 -3.18 -22.34 21.99
C GLU A 470 -1.68 -21.98 22.01
N ASN A 471 -1.24 -20.98 21.22
CA ASN A 471 0.19 -20.70 20.97
C ASN A 471 0.68 -19.35 21.52
N PHE A 472 -0.22 -18.43 21.82
CA PHE A 472 0.10 -17.06 22.26
C PHE A 472 -0.63 -16.71 23.55
#